data_c491367f7683f21f5df6bf3d3258719e
#
_entry.id   c491367f7683f21f5df6bf3d3258719e
#
_cell.length_a   1.000
_cell.length_b   1.000
_cell.length_c   1.000
_cell.angle_alpha   90.00
_cell.angle_beta   90.00
_cell.angle_gamma   90.00
#
_symmetry.space_group_name_H-M   'P 1'
#
loop_
_entity.id
_entity.type
_entity.pdbx_description
1 polymer ?
#
loop_
_entity_poly.entity_id
_entity_poly.type
_entity_poly.pdbx_seq_one_letter_code
_entity_poly.pdbx_strand_id
1 'polypeptide(L)'
;LIEGENYPWKIKEILPKVLVAGDAAGILTEEGAKKLDPTGNLEAGIPLCPPEGDAGTGMVATNSVAQRTSNISAGTSFFSMVVLEKPLKDLHTEIDMVTTPDGSLVAMVHSNNGTTDLNAWVNLFKEFADSIGADVDMNQMYGTLYNKALEGDADCGGILSYGNYAGEPITNVEKG
;
A
#
# COMPACT_ATOMS: atom_id res chain seq x y z
N LEU A 1 -16.52 10.68 -16.09
CA LEU A 1 -17.33 9.44 -16.17
C LEU A 1 -18.84 9.73 -16.09
N ILE A 2 -19.24 10.88 -15.52
CA ILE A 2 -20.67 11.27 -15.36
C ILE A 2 -20.98 12.61 -16.03
N GLU A 3 -20.06 13.15 -16.81
CA GLU A 3 -20.22 14.38 -17.54
C GLU A 3 -21.26 14.17 -18.66
N GLY A 4 -22.32 14.97 -18.65
CA GLY A 4 -23.45 14.81 -19.59
C GLY A 4 -24.63 13.97 -19.10
N GLU A 5 -24.51 13.31 -17.95
CA GLU A 5 -25.62 12.56 -17.35
C GLU A 5 -26.46 13.44 -16.41
N ASN A 6 -27.77 13.26 -16.47
CA ASN A 6 -28.73 14.08 -15.72
C ASN A 6 -29.14 13.37 -14.43
N TYR A 7 -28.21 13.26 -13.46
CA TYR A 7 -28.55 12.69 -12.16
C TYR A 7 -29.25 13.67 -11.24
N PRO A 8 -30.19 13.20 -10.38
CA PRO A 8 -30.93 14.04 -9.45
C PRO A 8 -30.08 14.55 -8.26
N TRP A 9 -28.80 14.23 -8.22
CA TRP A 9 -27.84 14.56 -7.17
C TRP A 9 -26.49 15.02 -7.77
N LYS A 10 -25.73 15.75 -6.98
CA LYS A 10 -24.34 16.12 -7.31
C LYS A 10 -23.36 15.18 -6.62
N ILE A 11 -22.20 14.93 -7.24
CA ILE A 11 -21.17 14.08 -6.64
C ILE A 11 -20.85 14.48 -5.19
N LYS A 12 -20.72 15.78 -4.92
CA LYS A 12 -20.42 16.28 -3.58
C LYS A 12 -21.51 15.96 -2.53
N GLU A 13 -22.73 15.68 -2.97
CA GLU A 13 -23.84 15.37 -2.07
C GLU A 13 -23.86 13.92 -1.62
N ILE A 14 -23.24 13.03 -2.42
CA ILE A 14 -23.20 11.59 -2.15
C ILE A 14 -21.85 11.14 -1.54
N LEU A 15 -20.83 12.00 -1.58
CA LEU A 15 -19.56 11.69 -0.95
C LEU A 15 -19.68 11.79 0.59
N PRO A 16 -19.12 10.85 1.34
CA PRO A 16 -19.08 10.93 2.79
C PRO A 16 -18.25 12.12 3.25
N LYS A 17 -18.49 12.57 4.48
CA LYS A 17 -17.60 13.53 5.15
C LYS A 17 -16.23 12.90 5.33
N VAL A 18 -15.19 13.57 4.86
CA VAL A 18 -13.81 13.17 5.12
C VAL A 18 -13.43 13.56 6.55
N LEU A 19 -12.89 12.62 7.28
CA LEU A 19 -12.36 12.78 8.64
C LEU A 19 -10.86 12.48 8.63
N VAL A 20 -10.16 13.04 9.59
CA VAL A 20 -8.71 12.78 9.80
C VAL A 20 -8.47 12.17 11.17
N ALA A 21 -7.29 11.63 11.40
CA ALA A 21 -6.92 11.06 12.68
C ALA A 21 -7.11 12.09 13.82
N GLY A 22 -7.80 11.67 14.88
CA GLY A 22 -8.17 12.54 15.99
C GLY A 22 -9.58 13.14 15.90
N ASP A 23 -10.23 13.11 14.74
CA ASP A 23 -11.63 13.47 14.62
C ASP A 23 -12.54 12.41 15.29
N ALA A 24 -13.72 12.84 15.73
CA ALA A 24 -14.74 11.91 16.22
C ALA A 24 -15.52 11.31 15.03
N ALA A 25 -15.44 9.98 14.88
CA ALA A 25 -16.20 9.26 13.84
C ALA A 25 -17.57 8.76 14.34
N GLY A 26 -17.85 8.90 15.62
CA GLY A 26 -19.10 8.48 16.25
C GLY A 26 -18.88 7.72 17.55
N ILE A 27 -19.90 6.97 17.95
CA ILE A 27 -19.86 6.11 19.13
C ILE A 27 -20.36 4.71 18.77
N LEU A 28 -19.86 3.70 19.43
CA LEU A 28 -20.33 2.32 19.28
C LEU A 28 -21.78 2.20 19.78
N THR A 29 -22.66 1.73 18.90
CA THR A 29 -24.07 1.52 19.24
C THR A 29 -24.28 0.19 19.99
N GLU A 30 -25.42 0.04 20.67
CA GLU A 30 -25.77 -1.25 21.30
C GLU A 30 -25.85 -2.39 20.29
N GLU A 31 -26.41 -2.13 19.11
CA GLU A 31 -26.48 -3.11 18.02
C GLU A 31 -25.07 -3.48 17.51
N GLY A 32 -24.19 -2.49 17.36
CA GLY A 32 -22.81 -2.69 16.96
C GLY A 32 -22.04 -3.51 17.99
N ALA A 33 -22.17 -3.18 19.26
CA ALA A 33 -21.56 -3.92 20.36
C ALA A 33 -21.98 -5.40 20.35
N LYS A 34 -23.26 -5.68 20.23
CA LYS A 34 -23.79 -7.07 20.15
C LYS A 34 -23.31 -7.83 18.91
N LYS A 35 -23.13 -7.16 17.78
CA LYS A 35 -22.59 -7.79 16.57
C LYS A 35 -21.12 -8.14 16.69
N LEU A 36 -20.33 -7.27 17.32
CA LEU A 36 -18.89 -7.48 17.49
C LEU A 36 -18.57 -8.47 18.60
N ASP A 37 -19.34 -8.42 19.69
CA ASP A 37 -19.19 -9.33 20.84
C ASP A 37 -20.54 -9.87 21.29
N PRO A 38 -20.94 -11.05 20.80
CA PRO A 38 -22.15 -11.72 21.26
C PRO A 38 -22.14 -12.12 22.73
N THR A 39 -20.96 -12.16 23.38
CA THR A 39 -20.83 -12.53 24.82
C THR A 39 -21.25 -11.41 25.76
N GLY A 40 -21.35 -10.16 25.25
CA GLY A 40 -21.83 -9.00 25.99
C GLY A 40 -20.78 -8.32 26.88
N ASN A 41 -19.49 -8.61 26.69
CA ASN A 41 -18.41 -7.91 27.39
C ASN A 41 -18.09 -6.54 26.75
N LEU A 42 -18.45 -6.34 25.47
CA LEU A 42 -18.25 -5.06 24.78
C LEU A 42 -19.47 -4.16 25.01
N GLU A 43 -19.23 -3.01 25.62
CA GLU A 43 -20.29 -2.05 25.94
C GLU A 43 -20.48 -1.01 24.84
N ALA A 44 -21.69 -0.52 24.67
CA ALA A 44 -21.99 0.63 23.81
C ALA A 44 -21.44 1.94 24.42
N GLY A 45 -21.34 2.98 23.58
CA GLY A 45 -20.89 4.30 24.01
C GLY A 45 -19.38 4.53 23.87
N ILE A 46 -18.61 3.53 23.47
CA ILE A 46 -17.18 3.69 23.18
C ILE A 46 -16.99 4.63 21.99
N PRO A 47 -16.15 5.69 22.11
CA PRO A 47 -15.87 6.57 20.99
C PRO A 47 -15.12 5.83 19.89
N LEU A 48 -15.50 6.09 18.63
CA LEU A 48 -14.88 5.54 17.44
C LEU A 48 -13.98 6.61 16.79
N CYS A 49 -12.78 6.21 16.42
CA CYS A 49 -11.91 6.99 15.55
C CYS A 49 -12.27 6.74 14.07
N PRO A 50 -11.88 7.62 13.16
CA PRO A 50 -11.96 7.36 11.73
C PRO A 50 -11.20 6.07 11.38
N PRO A 51 -11.75 5.22 10.49
CA PRO A 51 -11.02 4.06 10.02
C PRO A 51 -9.80 4.50 9.20
N GLU A 52 -8.69 3.79 9.37
CA GLU A 52 -7.45 4.06 8.65
C GLU A 52 -7.01 2.80 7.91
N GLY A 53 -6.38 2.98 6.75
CA GLY A 53 -5.80 1.90 5.97
C GLY A 53 -4.38 1.55 6.41
N ASP A 54 -3.88 0.41 5.94
CA ASP A 54 -2.53 -0.08 6.21
C ASP A 54 -1.44 0.87 5.67
N ALA A 55 -1.68 1.50 4.51
CA ALA A 55 -0.77 2.48 3.93
C ALA A 55 -0.57 3.70 4.86
N GLY A 56 -1.65 4.30 5.36
CA GLY A 56 -1.60 5.43 6.29
C GLY A 56 -0.96 5.06 7.62
N THR A 57 -1.35 3.92 8.21
CA THR A 57 -0.72 3.43 9.44
C THR A 57 0.76 3.09 9.25
N GLY A 58 1.16 2.59 8.07
CA GLY A 58 2.55 2.37 7.69
C GLY A 58 3.37 3.66 7.66
N MET A 59 2.78 4.76 7.18
CA MET A 59 3.45 6.07 7.21
C MET A 59 3.68 6.56 8.64
N VAL A 60 2.72 6.34 9.55
CA VAL A 60 2.90 6.65 10.98
C VAL A 60 3.99 5.78 11.60
N ALA A 61 3.95 4.48 11.35
CA ALA A 61 4.92 3.52 11.90
C ALA A 61 6.37 3.82 11.48
N THR A 62 6.57 4.38 10.30
CA THR A 62 7.88 4.75 9.75
C THR A 62 8.24 6.22 9.97
N ASN A 63 7.42 6.97 10.72
CA ASN A 63 7.58 8.39 10.94
C ASN A 63 7.72 9.23 9.66
N SER A 64 6.91 8.88 8.64
CA SER A 64 6.95 9.51 7.31
C SER A 64 5.67 10.27 6.98
N VAL A 65 5.08 10.97 7.97
CA VAL A 65 3.88 11.79 7.81
C VAL A 65 4.18 13.28 7.57
N ALA A 66 5.39 13.72 7.87
CA ALA A 66 5.80 15.11 7.67
C ALA A 66 6.02 15.42 6.19
N GLN A 67 5.80 16.68 5.81
CA GLN A 67 6.11 17.14 4.45
C GLN A 67 7.55 16.80 4.06
N ARG A 68 7.77 16.44 2.79
CA ARG A 68 9.06 16.03 2.21
C ARG A 68 9.63 14.73 2.79
N THR A 69 8.82 13.97 3.50
CA THR A 69 9.16 12.58 3.83
C THR A 69 8.49 11.62 2.84
N SER A 70 8.98 10.41 2.79
CA SER A 70 8.43 9.35 1.94
C SER A 70 8.43 8.01 2.66
N ASN A 71 7.53 7.16 2.21
CA ASN A 71 7.43 5.77 2.65
C ASN A 71 7.33 4.87 1.42
N ILE A 72 7.96 3.71 1.48
CA ILE A 72 7.74 2.63 0.53
C ILE A 72 7.21 1.44 1.30
N SER A 73 5.96 1.10 1.05
CA SER A 73 5.36 -0.14 1.53
C SER A 73 5.66 -1.25 0.52
N ALA A 74 6.45 -2.23 0.95
CA ALA A 74 6.91 -3.33 0.11
C ALA A 74 6.22 -4.63 0.53
N GLY A 75 5.14 -4.95 -0.15
CA GLY A 75 4.38 -6.19 0.02
C GLY A 75 4.26 -6.95 -1.30
N THR A 76 3.14 -7.63 -1.52
CA THR A 76 2.80 -8.24 -2.82
C THR A 76 2.84 -7.19 -3.93
N SER A 77 2.31 -6.00 -3.63
CA SER A 77 2.47 -4.77 -4.41
C SER A 77 3.40 -3.80 -3.68
N PHE A 78 3.92 -2.82 -4.40
CA PHE A 78 4.70 -1.72 -3.84
C PHE A 78 3.90 -0.42 -3.92
N PHE A 79 3.88 0.32 -2.81
CA PHE A 79 3.33 1.68 -2.74
C PHE A 79 4.47 2.63 -2.40
N SER A 80 4.77 3.55 -3.29
CA SER A 80 5.68 4.66 -3.01
C SER A 80 4.85 5.90 -2.70
N MET A 81 4.96 6.43 -1.50
CA MET A 81 4.18 7.56 -1.00
C MET A 81 5.10 8.70 -0.61
N VAL A 82 4.84 9.89 -1.13
CA VAL A 82 5.61 11.10 -0.86
C VAL A 82 4.68 12.19 -0.33
N VAL A 83 4.95 12.70 0.87
CA VAL A 83 4.16 13.79 1.47
C VAL A 83 4.53 15.11 0.81
N LEU A 84 3.55 15.73 0.17
CA LEU A 84 3.71 16.93 -0.63
C LEU A 84 3.66 18.21 0.22
N GLU A 85 4.45 19.21 -0.14
CA GLU A 85 4.34 20.58 0.40
C GLU A 85 3.20 21.37 -0.25
N LYS A 86 2.88 21.05 -1.49
CA LYS A 86 1.88 21.75 -2.30
C LYS A 86 1.15 20.76 -3.19
N PRO A 87 -0.10 21.03 -3.57
CA PRO A 87 -0.80 20.23 -4.59
C PRO A 87 0.01 20.15 -5.89
N LEU A 88 -0.15 19.05 -6.61
CA LEU A 88 0.37 18.90 -7.96
C LEU A 88 -0.23 20.00 -8.86
N LYS A 89 0.54 20.50 -9.81
CA LYS A 89 0.06 21.54 -10.74
C LYS A 89 -0.84 20.97 -11.81
N ASP A 90 -0.54 19.76 -12.25
CA ASP A 90 -1.20 19.10 -13.36
C ASP A 90 -1.74 17.73 -12.89
N LEU A 91 -2.69 17.20 -13.64
CA LEU A 91 -3.22 15.87 -13.44
C LEU A 91 -2.24 14.84 -14.05
N HIS A 92 -1.84 13.88 -13.24
CA HIS A 92 -1.02 12.74 -13.64
C HIS A 92 -1.82 11.47 -13.38
N THR A 93 -2.16 10.73 -14.41
CA THR A 93 -3.00 9.52 -14.32
C THR A 93 -2.28 8.35 -13.64
N GLU A 94 -0.96 8.39 -13.59
CA GLU A 94 -0.08 7.44 -12.93
C GLU A 94 0.14 7.73 -11.44
N ILE A 95 -0.39 8.85 -10.92
CA ILE A 95 -0.26 9.25 -9.51
C ILE A 95 -1.64 9.27 -8.87
N ASP A 96 -1.80 8.48 -7.82
CA ASP A 96 -2.97 8.53 -6.96
C ASP A 96 -2.76 9.58 -5.86
N MET A 97 -3.70 10.51 -5.76
CA MET A 97 -3.68 11.50 -4.68
C MET A 97 -4.43 10.95 -3.47
N VAL A 98 -3.69 10.73 -2.40
CA VAL A 98 -4.20 10.29 -1.10
C VAL A 98 -3.79 11.28 -0.01
N THR A 99 -4.04 10.96 1.25
CA THR A 99 -3.62 11.78 2.39
C THR A 99 -2.91 10.93 3.43
N THR A 100 -2.06 11.58 4.22
CA THR A 100 -1.62 11.04 5.51
C THR A 100 -2.82 10.95 6.47
N PRO A 101 -2.73 10.18 7.56
CA PRO A 101 -3.79 10.15 8.58
C PRO A 101 -4.16 11.52 9.15
N ASP A 102 -3.25 12.48 9.19
CA ASP A 102 -3.51 13.86 9.64
C ASP A 102 -4.01 14.80 8.52
N GLY A 103 -4.22 14.29 7.31
CA GLY A 103 -4.82 15.02 6.19
C GLY A 103 -3.83 15.75 5.27
N SER A 104 -2.52 15.57 5.44
CA SER A 104 -1.53 16.13 4.52
C SER A 104 -1.57 15.42 3.16
N LEU A 105 -1.36 16.16 2.06
CA LEU A 105 -1.40 15.61 0.71
C LEU A 105 -0.24 14.62 0.46
N VAL A 106 -0.55 13.50 -0.15
CA VAL A 106 0.40 12.46 -0.53
C VAL A 106 0.24 12.12 -2.00
N ALA A 107 1.34 12.14 -2.74
CA ALA A 107 1.42 11.52 -4.05
C ALA A 107 1.82 10.06 -3.87
N MET A 108 0.97 9.16 -4.35
CA MET A 108 1.19 7.72 -4.28
C MET A 108 1.34 7.14 -5.69
N VAL A 109 2.34 6.29 -5.86
CA VAL A 109 2.48 5.43 -7.03
C VAL A 109 2.38 3.98 -6.58
N HIS A 110 1.49 3.23 -7.22
CA HIS A 110 1.26 1.83 -6.92
C HIS A 110 1.81 0.96 -8.05
N SER A 111 2.62 -0.02 -7.71
CA SER A 111 3.06 -1.08 -8.62
C SER A 111 2.49 -2.43 -8.17
N ASN A 112 1.89 -3.16 -9.09
CA ASN A 112 1.39 -4.52 -8.83
C ASN A 112 2.50 -5.55 -8.66
N ASN A 113 3.71 -5.22 -9.12
CA ASN A 113 4.85 -6.13 -9.14
C ASN A 113 5.80 -5.79 -7.99
N GLY A 114 5.72 -6.58 -6.93
CA GLY A 114 6.54 -6.45 -5.74
C GLY A 114 7.16 -7.80 -5.37
N THR A 115 6.80 -8.33 -4.21
CA THR A 115 7.35 -9.61 -3.73
C THR A 115 6.98 -10.80 -4.61
N THR A 116 5.94 -10.69 -5.45
CA THR A 116 5.59 -11.77 -6.41
C THR A 116 6.72 -12.00 -7.40
N ASP A 117 7.27 -10.94 -7.99
CA ASP A 117 8.40 -11.04 -8.92
C ASP A 117 9.65 -11.54 -8.20
N LEU A 118 9.93 -10.99 -7.01
CA LEU A 118 11.03 -11.45 -6.18
C LEU A 118 10.92 -12.94 -5.84
N ASN A 119 9.74 -13.38 -5.45
CA ASN A 119 9.47 -14.78 -5.12
C ASN A 119 9.70 -15.71 -6.32
N ALA A 120 9.35 -15.26 -7.54
CA ALA A 120 9.61 -16.05 -8.74
C ALA A 120 11.12 -16.31 -8.94
N TRP A 121 11.95 -15.30 -8.74
CA TRP A 121 13.41 -15.44 -8.81
C TRP A 121 13.96 -16.32 -7.69
N VAL A 122 13.52 -16.12 -6.44
CA VAL A 122 13.98 -16.95 -5.30
C VAL A 122 13.57 -18.40 -5.48
N ASN A 123 12.37 -18.67 -5.99
CA ASN A 123 11.91 -20.02 -6.28
C ASN A 123 12.78 -20.67 -7.38
N LEU A 124 13.18 -19.94 -8.41
CA LEU A 124 14.10 -20.46 -9.43
C LEU A 124 15.44 -20.90 -8.81
N PHE A 125 16.00 -20.10 -7.91
CA PHE A 125 17.22 -20.49 -7.19
C PHE A 125 16.98 -21.70 -6.27
N LYS A 126 15.80 -21.79 -5.64
CA LYS A 126 15.43 -22.94 -4.82
C LYS A 126 15.34 -24.23 -5.65
N GLU A 127 14.66 -24.18 -6.80
CA GLU A 127 14.57 -25.32 -7.72
C GLU A 127 15.94 -25.79 -8.18
N PHE A 128 16.83 -24.85 -8.48
CA PHE A 128 18.22 -25.21 -8.82
C PHE A 128 18.93 -25.89 -7.65
N ALA A 129 18.85 -25.33 -6.43
CA ALA A 129 19.45 -25.93 -5.24
C ALA A 129 18.94 -27.36 -5.00
N ASP A 130 17.64 -27.56 -5.09
CA ASP A 130 17.03 -28.89 -4.93
C ASP A 130 17.51 -29.88 -6.00
N SER A 131 17.65 -29.41 -7.25
CA SER A 131 18.12 -30.27 -8.36
C SER A 131 19.52 -30.81 -8.18
N ILE A 132 20.37 -30.11 -7.44
CA ILE A 132 21.75 -30.53 -7.10
C ILE A 132 21.84 -31.18 -5.71
N GLY A 133 20.71 -31.42 -5.05
CA GLY A 133 20.65 -32.08 -3.74
C GLY A 133 21.03 -31.18 -2.56
N ALA A 134 21.03 -29.86 -2.72
CA ALA A 134 21.22 -28.92 -1.63
C ALA A 134 19.89 -28.65 -0.93
N ASP A 135 19.72 -29.18 0.27
CA ASP A 135 18.53 -28.96 1.10
C ASP A 135 18.68 -27.63 1.83
N VAL A 136 18.07 -26.58 1.27
CA VAL A 136 18.09 -25.21 1.81
C VAL A 136 16.68 -24.77 2.12
N ASP A 137 16.43 -24.37 3.36
CA ASP A 137 15.13 -23.80 3.74
C ASP A 137 14.93 -22.40 3.12
N MET A 138 13.66 -22.00 2.91
CA MET A 138 13.34 -20.74 2.24
C MET A 138 13.81 -19.51 3.00
N ASN A 139 13.76 -19.47 4.34
CA ASN A 139 14.25 -18.33 5.12
C ASN A 139 15.76 -18.17 4.98
N GLN A 140 16.49 -19.30 4.98
CA GLN A 140 17.93 -19.31 4.73
C GLN A 140 18.23 -18.83 3.31
N MET A 141 17.44 -19.24 2.30
CA MET A 141 17.57 -18.78 0.91
C MET A 141 17.42 -17.28 0.80
N TYR A 142 16.32 -16.72 1.33
CA TYR A 142 16.10 -15.27 1.35
C TYR A 142 17.23 -14.52 2.06
N GLY A 143 17.60 -14.95 3.26
CA GLY A 143 18.68 -14.32 4.02
C GLY A 143 20.00 -14.33 3.27
N THR A 144 20.34 -15.44 2.62
CA THR A 144 21.57 -15.57 1.82
C THR A 144 21.54 -14.64 0.61
N LEU A 145 20.43 -14.61 -0.15
CA LEU A 145 20.30 -13.78 -1.34
C LEU A 145 20.29 -12.29 -1.00
N TYR A 146 19.61 -11.87 0.07
CA TYR A 146 19.61 -10.47 0.50
C TYR A 146 20.99 -10.00 0.97
N ASN A 147 21.69 -10.80 1.75
CA ASN A 147 23.06 -10.46 2.16
C ASN A 147 23.99 -10.38 0.96
N LYS A 148 23.82 -11.29 -0.01
CA LYS A 148 24.61 -11.26 -1.25
C LYS A 148 24.32 -10.04 -2.11
N ALA A 149 23.06 -9.59 -2.16
CA ALA A 149 22.67 -8.38 -2.87
C ALA A 149 23.37 -7.12 -2.31
N LEU A 150 23.63 -7.06 -1.00
CA LEU A 150 24.35 -5.93 -0.38
C LEU A 150 25.82 -5.84 -0.81
N GLU A 151 26.40 -6.91 -1.36
CA GLU A 151 27.76 -6.94 -1.89
C GLU A 151 27.82 -6.50 -3.36
N GLY A 152 26.68 -6.39 -4.02
CA GLY A 152 26.58 -6.01 -5.44
C GLY A 152 26.60 -4.49 -5.64
N ASP A 153 26.67 -4.10 -6.91
CA ASP A 153 26.59 -2.69 -7.29
C ASP A 153 25.17 -2.14 -7.01
N ALA A 154 25.09 -0.93 -6.45
CA ALA A 154 23.82 -0.30 -6.07
C ALA A 154 22.88 -0.07 -7.26
N ASP A 155 23.43 0.06 -8.47
CA ASP A 155 22.70 0.22 -9.73
C ASP A 155 22.56 -1.10 -10.50
N CYS A 156 22.84 -2.23 -9.86
CA CYS A 156 22.84 -3.57 -10.47
C CYS A 156 23.71 -3.66 -11.75
N GLY A 157 24.78 -2.85 -11.85
CA GLY A 157 25.62 -2.77 -13.06
C GLY A 157 24.87 -2.25 -14.28
N GLY A 158 23.81 -1.45 -14.08
CA GLY A 158 22.97 -0.90 -15.13
C GLY A 158 21.91 -1.87 -15.68
N ILE A 159 21.72 -3.03 -15.07
CA ILE A 159 20.67 -3.99 -15.46
C ILE A 159 19.34 -3.52 -14.89
N LEU A 160 18.30 -3.48 -15.73
CA LEU A 160 16.93 -3.20 -15.35
C LEU A 160 16.07 -4.45 -15.53
N SER A 161 15.19 -4.69 -14.56
CA SER A 161 14.19 -5.76 -14.64
C SER A 161 12.82 -5.17 -14.95
N TYR A 162 12.19 -5.65 -16.00
CA TYR A 162 10.80 -5.36 -16.37
C TYR A 162 9.96 -6.63 -16.18
N GLY A 163 9.81 -7.04 -14.93
CA GLY A 163 9.08 -8.26 -14.58
C GLY A 163 7.63 -8.19 -15.05
N ASN A 164 6.89 -7.21 -14.53
CA ASN A 164 5.46 -6.98 -14.81
C ASN A 164 4.61 -8.27 -14.78
N TYR A 165 5.04 -9.27 -14.02
CA TYR A 165 4.47 -10.62 -13.99
C TYR A 165 2.97 -10.61 -13.68
N ALA A 166 2.52 -9.70 -12.81
CA ALA A 166 1.12 -9.53 -12.45
C ALA A 166 0.37 -8.50 -13.34
N GLY A 167 0.98 -8.07 -14.44
CA GLY A 167 0.54 -6.90 -15.18
C GLY A 167 0.89 -5.61 -14.43
N GLU A 168 0.87 -4.48 -15.11
CA GLU A 168 1.17 -3.17 -14.50
C GLU A 168 0.30 -2.08 -15.12
N PRO A 169 -0.76 -1.65 -14.41
CA PRO A 169 -1.70 -0.64 -14.92
C PRO A 169 -1.03 0.68 -15.30
N ILE A 170 0.00 1.10 -14.57
CA ILE A 170 0.73 2.36 -14.84
C ILE A 170 1.38 2.34 -16.22
N THR A 171 1.85 1.19 -16.66
CA THR A 171 2.49 1.01 -17.96
C THR A 171 1.55 0.42 -19.02
N ASN A 172 0.28 0.25 -18.71
CA ASN A 172 -0.75 -0.38 -19.56
C ASN A 172 -0.39 -1.81 -19.99
N VAL A 173 0.27 -2.56 -19.12
CA VAL A 173 0.58 -3.97 -19.32
C VAL A 173 -0.46 -4.80 -18.57
N GLU A 174 -1.30 -5.54 -19.29
CA GLU A 174 -2.36 -6.38 -18.69
C GLU A 174 -1.79 -7.66 -18.08
N LYS A 175 -0.78 -8.24 -18.70
CA LYS A 175 -0.07 -9.43 -18.23
C LYS A 175 1.41 -9.33 -18.58
N GLY A 176 2.26 -9.82 -17.69
CA GLY A 176 3.67 -10.04 -17.92
C GLY A 176 3.94 -11.36 -18.65
#